data_b856580e355f5805b1773710da1beb23
#
_entry.id   b856580e355f5805b1773710da1beb23
#
_cell.length_a   1.000
_cell.length_b   1.000
_cell.length_c   1.000
_cell.angle_alpha   90.00
_cell.angle_beta   90.00
_cell.angle_gamma   90.00
#
_symmetry.space_group_name_H-M   'P 1'
#
loop_
_entity.id
_entity.type
_entity.pdbx_description
1 polymer ?
#
loop_
_entity_poly.entity_id
_entity_poly.type
_entity_poly.pdbx_seq_one_letter_code
_entity_poly.pdbx_strand_id
1 'polypeptide(L)'
;VLGIGGAGLTLAGLTPRTRVRSALDLGCGCGIQTLYLLRHAEHVVATDISERALAFTAFNAALAGVCVTGGPDVGSGDGAGRLELLQGSLLEPVAGRRFDLIASNPPFVLTPPAVREAGLPLMEYRDAGGPVLPVLVAGLGEHLEPGAAAVMLGNWEHRGADSWREAVATWIPEGLDGWVIEREVQDPVEYATMWLRDGGLTSERDAEGFDAALGAWIDDFEVRGVQGVGFGYLIVHRPLRPRDPWRLLEEVTTSGQGVLGHHVA
;
A
#
# COMPACT_ATOMS: atom_id res chain seq x y z
N VAL A 1 -7.81 -11.75 -6.34
CA VAL A 1 -7.59 -11.29 -4.96
C VAL A 1 -6.57 -12.20 -4.32
N LEU A 2 -5.51 -11.61 -3.79
CA LEU A 2 -4.44 -12.33 -3.10
C LEU A 2 -4.91 -12.73 -1.69
N GLY A 3 -4.47 -13.91 -1.26
CA GLY A 3 -4.70 -14.38 0.11
C GLY A 3 -3.77 -13.70 1.13
N ILE A 4 -3.66 -14.28 2.32
CA ILE A 4 -2.78 -13.81 3.39
C ILE A 4 -1.32 -14.04 2.96
N GLY A 5 -0.63 -12.96 2.66
CA GLY A 5 0.79 -12.97 2.28
C GLY A 5 1.69 -12.27 3.29
N GLY A 6 3.01 -12.40 3.12
CA GLY A 6 4.00 -11.77 3.98
C GLY A 6 3.84 -10.25 4.09
N ALA A 7 3.55 -9.57 2.98
CA ALA A 7 3.32 -8.12 2.97
C ALA A 7 2.15 -7.71 3.87
N GLY A 8 1.01 -8.43 3.80
CA GLY A 8 -0.15 -8.16 4.66
C GLY A 8 0.16 -8.34 6.15
N LEU A 9 0.91 -9.38 6.51
CA LEU A 9 1.34 -9.62 7.90
C LEU A 9 2.34 -8.57 8.38
N THR A 10 3.25 -8.16 7.51
CA THR A 10 4.23 -7.10 7.79
C THR A 10 3.51 -5.78 8.10
N LEU A 11 2.56 -5.36 7.25
CA LEU A 11 1.78 -4.15 7.48
C LEU A 11 0.97 -4.22 8.78
N ALA A 12 0.33 -5.36 9.06
CA ALA A 12 -0.39 -5.58 10.30
C ALA A 12 0.51 -5.51 11.54
N GLY A 13 1.77 -5.93 11.42
CA GLY A 13 2.78 -5.81 12.47
C GLY A 13 3.28 -4.38 12.66
N LEU A 14 3.31 -3.57 11.61
CA LEU A 14 3.75 -2.18 11.61
C LEU A 14 2.66 -1.22 12.05
N THR A 15 1.40 -1.54 11.79
CA THR A 15 0.25 -0.67 12.10
C THR A 15 0.07 -0.51 13.61
N PRO A 16 -0.03 0.73 14.14
CA PRO A 16 -0.32 0.99 15.54
C PRO A 16 -1.59 0.31 16.02
N ARG A 17 -1.57 -0.21 17.24
CA ARG A 17 -2.71 -0.90 17.88
C ARG A 17 -3.38 -0.09 18.99
N THR A 18 -3.11 1.20 19.03
CA THR A 18 -3.79 2.13 19.92
C THR A 18 -5.26 2.23 19.53
N ARG A 19 -6.15 2.43 20.52
CA ARG A 19 -7.57 2.63 20.23
C ARG A 19 -7.79 3.93 19.49
N VAL A 20 -8.53 3.87 18.39
CA VAL A 20 -8.89 4.99 17.53
C VAL A 20 -10.39 4.98 17.24
N ARG A 21 -10.96 6.13 16.94
CA ARG A 21 -12.37 6.25 16.57
C ARG A 21 -12.61 5.75 15.14
N SER A 22 -11.73 6.15 14.22
CA SER A 22 -11.87 5.86 12.80
C SER A 22 -10.58 5.36 12.20
N ALA A 23 -10.67 4.33 11.33
CA ALA A 23 -9.55 3.85 10.55
C ALA A 23 -9.95 3.61 9.09
N LEU A 24 -8.98 3.75 8.19
CA LEU A 24 -9.12 3.46 6.77
C LEU A 24 -8.17 2.32 6.38
N ASP A 25 -8.72 1.28 5.76
CA ASP A 25 -7.99 0.27 5.00
C ASP A 25 -8.09 0.60 3.51
N LEU A 26 -7.04 1.16 2.95
CA LEU A 26 -7.02 1.64 1.57
C LEU A 26 -6.40 0.57 0.66
N GLY A 27 -7.21 0.06 -0.28
CA GLY A 27 -6.85 -1.11 -1.09
C GLY A 27 -6.98 -2.40 -0.28
N CYS A 28 -8.15 -2.66 0.28
CA CYS A 28 -8.37 -3.69 1.31
C CYS A 28 -8.16 -5.13 0.84
N GLY A 29 -8.26 -5.40 -0.47
CA GLY A 29 -8.07 -6.73 -1.02
C GLY A 29 -9.02 -7.77 -0.42
N CYS A 30 -8.50 -8.72 0.35
CA CYS A 30 -9.30 -9.71 1.07
C CYS A 30 -9.62 -9.30 2.53
N GLY A 31 -9.31 -8.06 2.94
CA GLY A 31 -9.68 -7.50 4.23
C GLY A 31 -8.76 -7.85 5.40
N ILE A 32 -7.51 -8.22 5.15
CA ILE A 32 -6.58 -8.55 6.24
C ILE A 32 -6.39 -7.35 7.15
N GLN A 33 -6.04 -6.19 6.61
CA GLN A 33 -5.85 -4.99 7.41
C GLN A 33 -7.17 -4.55 8.05
N THR A 34 -8.27 -4.63 7.31
CA THR A 34 -9.62 -4.38 7.83
C THR A 34 -9.89 -5.15 9.13
N LEU A 35 -9.64 -6.47 9.13
CA LEU A 35 -9.86 -7.30 10.31
C LEU A 35 -8.91 -6.98 11.48
N TYR A 36 -7.67 -6.60 11.18
CA TYR A 36 -6.75 -6.13 12.22
C TYR A 36 -7.17 -4.78 12.80
N LEU A 37 -7.58 -3.82 11.97
CA LEU A 37 -8.06 -2.50 12.37
C LEU A 37 -9.32 -2.59 13.24
N LEU A 38 -10.27 -3.46 12.90
CA LEU A 38 -11.49 -3.70 13.67
C LEU A 38 -11.27 -4.16 15.11
N ARG A 39 -10.06 -4.58 15.46
CA ARG A 39 -9.72 -4.97 16.84
C ARG A 39 -9.53 -3.76 17.77
N HIS A 40 -9.24 -2.58 17.22
CA HIS A 40 -8.90 -1.39 18.01
C HIS A 40 -9.51 -0.09 17.48
N ALA A 41 -10.11 -0.09 16.29
CA ALA A 41 -10.91 1.03 15.78
C ALA A 41 -12.38 0.84 16.10
N GLU A 42 -13.09 1.92 16.43
CA GLU A 42 -14.54 1.90 16.64
C GLU A 42 -15.28 1.72 15.32
N HIS A 43 -14.78 2.40 14.28
CA HIS A 43 -15.30 2.34 12.92
C HIS A 43 -14.16 2.19 11.90
N VAL A 44 -14.32 1.28 10.95
CA VAL A 44 -13.38 1.05 9.85
C VAL A 44 -14.06 1.29 8.52
N VAL A 45 -13.42 2.06 7.67
CA VAL A 45 -13.76 2.14 6.25
C VAL A 45 -12.74 1.33 5.48
N ALA A 46 -13.20 0.48 4.57
CA ALA A 46 -12.32 -0.27 3.68
C ALA A 46 -12.69 0.06 2.23
N THR A 47 -11.68 0.42 1.45
CA THR A 47 -11.87 0.80 0.04
C THR A 47 -11.10 -0.12 -0.87
N ASP A 48 -11.63 -0.38 -2.06
CA ASP A 48 -10.94 -1.07 -3.14
C ASP A 48 -11.55 -0.70 -4.48
N ILE A 49 -10.77 -0.72 -5.55
CA ILE A 49 -11.29 -0.54 -6.90
C ILE A 49 -12.06 -1.78 -7.39
N SER A 50 -11.69 -2.95 -6.87
CA SER A 50 -12.23 -4.25 -7.24
C SER A 50 -13.44 -4.60 -6.40
N GLU A 51 -14.62 -4.69 -7.03
CA GLU A 51 -15.84 -5.21 -6.40
C GLU A 51 -15.63 -6.60 -5.79
N ARG A 52 -14.86 -7.45 -6.46
CA ARG A 52 -14.50 -8.78 -5.95
C ARG A 52 -13.68 -8.72 -4.67
N ALA A 53 -12.77 -7.75 -4.53
CA ALA A 53 -12.02 -7.55 -3.31
C ALA A 53 -12.94 -7.15 -2.15
N LEU A 54 -13.86 -6.22 -2.39
CA LEU A 54 -14.86 -5.82 -1.39
C LEU A 54 -15.76 -6.97 -0.98
N ALA A 55 -16.20 -7.82 -1.92
CA ALA A 55 -16.99 -9.02 -1.62
C ALA A 55 -16.21 -10.00 -0.72
N PHE A 56 -14.90 -10.22 -0.97
CA PHE A 56 -14.07 -11.03 -0.08
C PHE A 56 -13.90 -10.40 1.30
N THR A 57 -13.72 -9.08 1.37
CA THR A 57 -13.63 -8.37 2.65
C THR A 57 -14.94 -8.48 3.43
N ALA A 58 -16.09 -8.31 2.77
CA ALA A 58 -17.41 -8.50 3.37
C ALA A 58 -17.60 -9.92 3.91
N PHE A 59 -17.24 -10.93 3.11
CA PHE A 59 -17.33 -12.34 3.50
C PHE A 59 -16.46 -12.64 4.74
N ASN A 60 -15.21 -12.20 4.73
CA ASN A 60 -14.29 -12.42 5.85
C ASN A 60 -14.72 -11.67 7.12
N ALA A 61 -15.28 -10.46 6.97
CA ALA A 61 -15.87 -9.71 8.08
C ALA A 61 -17.08 -10.43 8.67
N ALA A 62 -17.97 -10.96 7.82
CA ALA A 62 -19.12 -11.74 8.26
C ALA A 62 -18.70 -13.01 9.00
N LEU A 63 -17.68 -13.74 8.55
CA LEU A 63 -17.10 -14.88 9.26
C LEU A 63 -16.53 -14.48 10.63
N ALA A 64 -16.04 -13.27 10.78
CA ALA A 64 -15.56 -12.70 12.04
C ALA A 64 -16.71 -12.12 12.92
N GLY A 65 -17.97 -12.22 12.49
CA GLY A 65 -19.13 -11.71 13.22
C GLY A 65 -19.26 -10.18 13.19
N VAL A 66 -18.68 -9.52 12.18
CA VAL A 66 -18.72 -8.05 12.03
C VAL A 66 -19.87 -7.65 11.12
N CYS A 67 -20.70 -6.70 11.58
CA CYS A 67 -21.71 -6.04 10.77
C CYS A 67 -21.05 -5.12 9.74
N VAL A 68 -21.44 -5.30 8.47
CA VAL A 68 -20.93 -4.53 7.33
C VAL A 68 -22.03 -3.60 6.82
N THR A 69 -21.64 -2.39 6.43
CA THR A 69 -22.51 -1.43 5.71
C THR A 69 -21.83 -1.04 4.39
N GLY A 70 -22.63 -0.80 3.34
CA GLY A 70 -22.10 -0.56 1.99
C GLY A 70 -21.59 -1.84 1.31
N GLY A 71 -21.16 -1.74 0.08
CA GLY A 71 -20.72 -2.86 -0.75
C GLY A 71 -21.83 -3.43 -1.63
N PRO A 72 -21.45 -4.23 -2.65
CA PRO A 72 -22.35 -4.63 -3.74
C PRO A 72 -23.54 -5.51 -3.31
N ASP A 73 -23.42 -6.26 -2.21
CA ASP A 73 -24.42 -7.23 -1.76
C ASP A 73 -24.95 -6.95 -0.33
N VAL A 74 -24.59 -5.82 0.26
CA VAL A 74 -25.01 -5.47 1.63
C VAL A 74 -26.23 -4.59 1.57
N GLY A 75 -27.39 -5.11 1.97
CA GLY A 75 -28.61 -4.33 2.11
C GLY A 75 -28.41 -3.11 3.03
N SER A 76 -29.10 -2.02 2.75
CA SER A 76 -29.11 -0.81 3.59
C SER A 76 -29.72 -1.14 4.96
N GLY A 77 -28.91 -1.72 5.85
CA GLY A 77 -29.29 -1.93 7.24
C GLY A 77 -29.21 -0.59 7.99
N ASP A 78 -30.27 -0.24 8.71
CA ASP A 78 -30.38 0.98 9.53
C ASP A 78 -29.46 0.98 10.77
N GLY A 79 -28.50 0.08 10.85
CA GLY A 79 -27.56 -0.05 11.97
C GLY A 79 -26.18 0.55 11.59
N ALA A 80 -25.62 1.38 12.45
CA ALA A 80 -24.24 1.81 12.35
C ALA A 80 -23.30 0.61 12.43
N GLY A 81 -22.98 -0.01 11.28
CA GLY A 81 -22.03 -1.11 11.20
C GLY A 81 -20.63 -0.59 11.53
N ARG A 82 -19.83 -1.45 12.14
CA ARG A 82 -18.43 -1.13 12.45
C ARG A 82 -17.53 -1.09 11.21
N LEU A 83 -17.99 -1.64 10.10
CA LEU A 83 -17.26 -1.71 8.83
C LEU A 83 -18.12 -1.14 7.71
N GLU A 84 -17.56 -0.18 6.99
CA GLU A 84 -18.13 0.39 5.78
C GLU A 84 -17.25 0.03 4.58
N LEU A 85 -17.85 -0.47 3.49
CA LEU A 85 -17.16 -0.84 2.26
C LEU A 85 -17.50 0.15 1.14
N LEU A 86 -16.48 0.73 0.52
CA LEU A 86 -16.65 1.71 -0.55
C LEU A 86 -15.82 1.32 -1.77
N GLN A 87 -16.44 1.30 -2.93
CA GLN A 87 -15.76 1.04 -4.19
C GLN A 87 -15.23 2.34 -4.79
N GLY A 88 -13.99 2.33 -5.25
CA GLY A 88 -13.37 3.41 -6.01
C GLY A 88 -11.86 3.40 -5.98
N SER A 89 -11.26 4.38 -6.66
CA SER A 89 -9.82 4.47 -6.83
C SER A 89 -9.19 5.29 -5.70
N LEU A 90 -8.18 4.72 -5.06
CA LEU A 90 -7.36 5.40 -4.04
C LEU A 90 -8.21 6.14 -2.99
N LEU A 91 -8.02 7.45 -2.84
CA LEU A 91 -8.69 8.29 -1.86
C LEU A 91 -10.04 8.86 -2.34
N GLU A 92 -10.43 8.65 -3.60
CA GLU A 92 -11.69 9.18 -4.15
C GLU A 92 -12.93 8.78 -3.34
N PRO A 93 -13.10 7.49 -2.93
CA PRO A 93 -14.31 7.09 -2.19
C PRO A 93 -14.45 7.75 -0.82
N VAL A 94 -13.36 8.29 -0.29
CA VAL A 94 -13.30 8.91 1.03
C VAL A 94 -13.05 10.42 0.96
N ALA A 95 -13.32 11.05 -0.19
CA ALA A 95 -13.14 12.48 -0.38
C ALA A 95 -13.86 13.28 0.74
N GLY A 96 -13.14 14.23 1.34
CA GLY A 96 -13.65 15.07 2.43
C GLY A 96 -13.73 14.37 3.80
N ARG A 97 -13.34 13.10 3.92
CA ARG A 97 -13.29 12.35 5.20
C ARG A 97 -11.89 12.33 5.77
N ARG A 98 -11.80 12.28 7.09
CA ARG A 98 -10.54 12.17 7.84
C ARG A 98 -10.59 10.98 8.78
N PHE A 99 -9.40 10.43 9.05
CA PHE A 99 -9.23 9.22 9.83
C PHE A 99 -8.13 9.41 10.88
N ASP A 100 -8.28 8.74 12.01
CA ASP A 100 -7.27 8.68 13.06
C ASP A 100 -6.12 7.73 12.69
N LEU A 101 -6.38 6.75 11.81
CA LEU A 101 -5.38 5.80 11.32
C LEU A 101 -5.70 5.38 9.89
N ILE A 102 -4.68 5.39 9.03
CA ILE A 102 -4.77 4.86 7.66
C ILE A 102 -3.74 3.75 7.51
N ALA A 103 -4.16 2.59 6.99
CA ALA A 103 -3.26 1.50 6.59
C ALA A 103 -3.43 1.23 5.10
N SER A 104 -2.34 0.99 4.38
CA SER A 104 -2.40 0.65 2.97
C SER A 104 -1.24 -0.26 2.54
N ASN A 105 -1.58 -1.28 1.78
CA ASN A 105 -0.63 -2.01 0.94
C ASN A 105 -1.02 -1.73 -0.52
N PRO A 106 -0.65 -0.57 -1.05
CA PRO A 106 -1.11 -0.13 -2.36
C PRO A 106 -0.50 -0.94 -3.50
N PRO A 107 -1.08 -0.89 -4.71
CA PRO A 107 -0.45 -1.48 -5.89
C PRO A 107 0.77 -0.63 -6.29
N PHE A 108 1.97 -1.08 -5.97
CA PHE A 108 3.21 -0.31 -6.15
C PHE A 108 4.20 -0.93 -7.15
N VAL A 109 3.85 -2.01 -7.84
CA VAL A 109 4.76 -2.65 -8.80
C VAL A 109 5.02 -1.72 -9.99
N LEU A 110 6.30 -1.51 -10.29
CA LEU A 110 6.77 -0.61 -11.36
C LEU A 110 6.83 -1.35 -12.69
N THR A 111 5.68 -1.68 -13.27
CA THR A 111 5.61 -2.45 -14.50
C THR A 111 5.76 -1.55 -15.74
N PRO A 112 6.70 -1.82 -16.65
CA PRO A 112 6.83 -1.08 -17.91
C PRO A 112 5.59 -1.16 -18.78
N PRO A 113 5.28 -0.13 -19.58
CA PRO A 113 4.13 -0.14 -20.48
C PRO A 113 4.09 -1.37 -21.40
N ALA A 114 5.22 -1.75 -22.01
CA ALA A 114 5.30 -2.90 -22.91
C ALA A 114 4.95 -4.23 -22.21
N VAL A 115 5.36 -4.43 -20.97
CA VAL A 115 5.03 -5.63 -20.18
C VAL A 115 3.57 -5.61 -19.76
N ARG A 116 3.04 -4.43 -19.44
CA ARG A 116 1.62 -4.24 -19.09
C ARG A 116 0.69 -4.56 -20.26
N GLU A 117 1.03 -4.09 -21.46
CA GLU A 117 0.28 -4.33 -22.67
C GLU A 117 0.27 -5.82 -23.06
N ALA A 118 1.25 -6.61 -22.65
CA ALA A 118 1.28 -8.05 -22.78
C ALA A 118 0.24 -8.79 -21.91
N GLY A 119 -0.44 -8.09 -21.00
CA GLY A 119 -1.62 -8.58 -20.28
C GLY A 119 -1.34 -9.67 -19.25
N LEU A 120 -0.37 -9.49 -18.38
CA LEU A 120 -0.12 -10.42 -17.26
C LEU A 120 -1.18 -10.23 -16.15
N PRO A 121 -2.19 -11.11 -16.03
CA PRO A 121 -3.41 -10.85 -15.23
C PRO A 121 -3.14 -10.62 -13.73
N LEU A 122 -2.11 -11.29 -13.17
CA LEU A 122 -1.78 -11.15 -11.75
C LEU A 122 -1.09 -9.84 -11.40
N MET A 123 -0.53 -9.14 -12.40
CA MET A 123 0.10 -7.85 -12.23
C MET A 123 -0.94 -6.71 -12.07
N GLU A 124 -2.13 -6.87 -12.63
CA GLU A 124 -3.21 -5.87 -12.55
C GLU A 124 -3.59 -5.50 -11.10
N TYR A 125 -3.45 -6.42 -10.15
CA TYR A 125 -3.76 -6.17 -8.74
C TYR A 125 -2.65 -5.45 -7.96
N ARG A 126 -1.49 -5.26 -8.59
CA ARG A 126 -0.30 -4.71 -7.94
C ARG A 126 0.23 -3.47 -8.62
N ASP A 127 -0.17 -3.27 -9.87
CA ASP A 127 0.24 -2.18 -10.71
C ASP A 127 -0.97 -1.32 -11.12
N ALA A 128 -0.98 -0.07 -10.71
CA ALA A 128 -2.05 0.87 -11.05
C ALA A 128 -1.79 1.66 -12.33
N GLY A 129 -0.80 1.28 -13.13
CA GLY A 129 -0.52 1.96 -14.39
C GLY A 129 0.35 3.21 -14.28
N GLY A 130 0.94 3.46 -13.12
CA GLY A 130 1.79 4.61 -12.89
C GLY A 130 2.26 4.72 -11.44
N PRO A 131 3.01 5.76 -11.07
CA PRO A 131 3.54 5.94 -9.73
C PRO A 131 2.43 6.27 -8.73
N VAL A 132 1.84 5.25 -8.11
CA VAL A 132 0.74 5.37 -7.15
C VAL A 132 1.17 6.02 -5.85
N LEU A 133 2.32 5.63 -5.32
CA LEU A 133 2.77 6.09 -4.01
C LEU A 133 2.92 7.60 -3.91
N PRO A 134 3.57 8.31 -4.85
CA PRO A 134 3.65 9.77 -4.79
C PRO A 134 2.27 10.44 -4.72
N VAL A 135 1.33 9.97 -5.54
CA VAL A 135 -0.04 10.52 -5.59
C VAL A 135 -0.79 10.24 -4.29
N LEU A 136 -0.68 9.01 -3.79
CA LEU A 136 -1.34 8.59 -2.55
C LEU A 136 -0.80 9.37 -1.35
N VAL A 137 0.52 9.44 -1.22
CA VAL A 137 1.18 10.14 -0.09
C VAL A 137 0.85 11.63 -0.12
N ALA A 138 0.88 12.26 -1.29
CA ALA A 138 0.51 13.67 -1.45
C ALA A 138 -0.94 13.97 -1.00
N GLY A 139 -1.86 13.02 -1.20
CA GLY A 139 -3.26 13.16 -0.78
C GLY A 139 -3.51 12.97 0.72
N LEU A 140 -2.59 12.38 1.48
CA LEU A 140 -2.82 12.04 2.90
C LEU A 140 -3.13 13.25 3.78
N GLY A 141 -2.60 14.44 3.44
CA GLY A 141 -2.81 15.65 4.23
C GLY A 141 -4.27 16.04 4.42
N GLU A 142 -5.14 15.68 3.47
CA GLU A 142 -6.58 15.97 3.55
C GLU A 142 -7.35 14.90 4.32
N HIS A 143 -6.76 13.71 4.50
CA HIS A 143 -7.41 12.53 5.06
C HIS A 143 -6.95 12.13 6.45
N LEU A 144 -5.94 12.81 7.02
CA LEU A 144 -5.48 12.57 8.39
C LEU A 144 -6.10 13.57 9.37
N GLU A 145 -6.64 13.09 10.49
CA GLU A 145 -6.99 13.93 11.62
C GLU A 145 -5.73 14.49 12.32
N PRO A 146 -5.80 15.59 13.07
CA PRO A 146 -4.68 16.02 13.92
C PRO A 146 -4.28 14.92 14.90
N GLY A 147 -2.99 14.55 14.92
CA GLY A 147 -2.46 13.46 15.72
C GLY A 147 -2.57 12.08 15.07
N ALA A 148 -3.10 12.00 13.84
CA ALA A 148 -3.29 10.75 13.11
C ALA A 148 -2.04 10.32 12.33
N ALA A 149 -1.97 9.02 12.02
CA ALA A 149 -0.91 8.44 11.22
C ALA A 149 -1.44 7.62 10.03
N ALA A 150 -0.69 7.63 8.95
CA ALA A 150 -0.83 6.69 7.85
C ALA A 150 0.40 5.78 7.81
N VAL A 151 0.17 4.47 7.63
CA VAL A 151 1.22 3.45 7.57
C VAL A 151 1.05 2.65 6.29
N MET A 152 2.10 2.60 5.49
CA MET A 152 2.04 1.99 4.16
C MET A 152 3.28 1.15 3.87
N LEU A 153 3.10 0.13 3.06
CA LEU A 153 4.21 -0.51 2.35
C LEU A 153 4.45 0.20 1.02
N GLY A 154 5.67 0.13 0.53
CA GLY A 154 5.97 0.72 -0.76
C GLY A 154 7.33 0.35 -1.30
N ASN A 155 7.58 0.81 -2.52
CA ASN A 155 8.87 0.77 -3.17
C ASN A 155 9.19 2.10 -3.83
N TRP A 156 10.46 2.30 -4.13
CA TRP A 156 10.97 3.48 -4.80
C TRP A 156 12.23 3.14 -5.58
N GLU A 157 12.48 3.92 -6.61
CA GLU A 157 13.61 3.70 -7.48
C GLU A 157 14.88 4.40 -6.96
N HIS A 158 16.00 3.71 -7.08
CA HIS A 158 17.33 4.29 -6.97
C HIS A 158 17.81 4.66 -8.37
N ARG A 159 17.99 5.95 -8.65
CA ARG A 159 18.34 6.44 -9.97
C ARG A 159 19.70 7.14 -9.96
N GLY A 160 20.70 6.51 -10.55
CA GLY A 160 22.01 7.11 -10.74
C GLY A 160 22.61 7.71 -9.47
N ALA A 161 23.00 8.97 -9.53
CA ALA A 161 23.55 9.73 -8.40
C ALA A 161 22.46 10.39 -7.53
N ASP A 162 21.20 10.32 -7.93
CA ASP A 162 20.11 10.98 -7.23
C ASP A 162 19.83 10.24 -5.90
N SER A 163 19.66 11.02 -4.85
CA SER A 163 19.30 10.44 -3.56
C SER A 163 17.83 10.00 -3.56
N TRP A 164 17.58 8.70 -3.37
CA TRP A 164 16.23 8.20 -3.19
C TRP A 164 15.50 8.90 -2.03
N ARG A 165 16.27 9.30 -1.00
CA ARG A 165 15.72 10.02 0.16
C ARG A 165 15.15 11.37 -0.25
N GLU A 166 15.84 12.11 -1.10
CA GLU A 166 15.36 13.40 -1.59
C GLU A 166 14.11 13.21 -2.45
N ALA A 167 14.12 12.22 -3.35
CA ALA A 167 12.97 11.91 -4.20
C ALA A 167 11.74 11.56 -3.37
N VAL A 168 11.85 10.61 -2.43
CA VAL A 168 10.73 10.17 -1.58
C VAL A 168 10.27 11.25 -0.61
N ALA A 169 11.19 12.08 -0.10
CA ALA A 169 10.83 13.20 0.78
C ALA A 169 9.89 14.20 0.10
N THR A 170 9.96 14.34 -1.24
CA THR A 170 9.06 15.25 -2.00
C THR A 170 7.61 14.75 -2.02
N TRP A 171 7.35 13.48 -1.79
CA TRP A 171 6.00 12.93 -1.78
C TRP A 171 5.20 13.37 -0.54
N ILE A 172 5.91 13.63 0.57
CA ILE A 172 5.29 13.94 1.86
C ILE A 172 4.86 15.40 1.87
N PRO A 173 3.56 15.70 2.07
CA PRO A 173 3.05 17.06 2.10
C PRO A 173 3.73 17.95 3.15
N GLU A 174 3.73 19.26 2.92
CA GLU A 174 4.16 20.23 3.91
C GLU A 174 3.29 20.11 5.18
N GLY A 175 3.93 20.33 6.34
CA GLY A 175 3.25 20.24 7.63
C GLY A 175 3.01 18.84 8.17
N LEU A 176 3.35 17.78 7.41
CA LEU A 176 3.30 16.39 7.88
C LEU A 176 4.71 15.88 8.20
N ASP A 177 4.81 15.11 9.28
CA ASP A 177 6.00 14.34 9.60
C ASP A 177 6.11 13.13 8.67
N GLY A 178 7.34 12.70 8.41
CA GLY A 178 7.59 11.52 7.60
C GLY A 178 8.70 10.64 8.15
N TRP A 179 8.40 9.36 8.31
CA TRP A 179 9.39 8.34 8.61
C TRP A 179 9.37 7.29 7.51
N VAL A 180 10.44 7.21 6.74
CA VAL A 180 10.60 6.24 5.65
C VAL A 180 11.75 5.32 6.00
N ILE A 181 11.47 4.02 5.97
CA ILE A 181 12.42 2.99 6.34
C ILE A 181 12.62 2.08 5.13
N GLU A 182 13.81 2.14 4.52
CA GLU A 182 14.21 1.19 3.49
C GLU A 182 14.78 -0.06 4.16
N ARG A 183 14.23 -1.21 3.78
CA ARG A 183 14.59 -2.51 4.36
C ARG A 183 15.42 -3.38 3.45
N GLU A 184 15.23 -3.24 2.15
CA GLU A 184 15.78 -4.09 1.13
C GLU A 184 15.89 -3.28 -0.17
N VAL A 185 16.95 -3.52 -0.91
CA VAL A 185 17.12 -3.01 -2.28
C VAL A 185 17.36 -4.20 -3.17
N GLN A 186 16.56 -4.35 -4.21
CA GLN A 186 16.75 -5.35 -5.25
C GLN A 186 17.38 -4.71 -6.48
N ASP A 187 18.25 -5.45 -7.16
CA ASP A 187 18.70 -5.00 -8.47
C ASP A 187 17.56 -5.13 -9.52
N PRO A 188 17.67 -4.44 -10.66
CA PRO A 188 16.60 -4.44 -11.69
C PRO A 188 16.22 -5.82 -12.18
N VAL A 189 17.17 -6.75 -12.32
CA VAL A 189 16.91 -8.11 -12.82
C VAL A 189 16.20 -8.96 -11.76
N GLU A 190 16.63 -8.87 -10.50
CA GLU A 190 15.96 -9.54 -9.38
C GLU A 190 14.51 -9.06 -9.25
N TYR A 191 14.30 -7.74 -9.28
CA TYR A 191 12.98 -7.13 -9.20
C TYR A 191 12.07 -7.59 -10.32
N ALA A 192 12.50 -7.46 -11.58
CA ALA A 192 11.72 -7.86 -12.73
C ALA A 192 11.40 -9.37 -12.71
N THR A 193 12.41 -10.20 -12.44
CA THR A 193 12.26 -11.67 -12.34
C THR A 193 11.25 -12.08 -11.29
N MET A 194 11.29 -11.45 -10.11
CA MET A 194 10.35 -11.71 -9.02
C MET A 194 8.91 -11.45 -9.47
N TRP A 195 8.65 -10.30 -10.08
CA TRP A 195 7.30 -9.93 -10.48
C TRP A 195 6.78 -10.70 -11.70
N LEU A 196 7.65 -11.04 -12.66
CA LEU A 196 7.29 -11.91 -13.78
C LEU A 196 6.87 -13.29 -13.29
N ARG A 197 7.65 -13.90 -12.38
CA ARG A 197 7.32 -15.20 -11.79
C ARG A 197 6.04 -15.16 -10.96
N ASP A 198 5.85 -14.11 -10.19
CA ASP A 198 4.63 -13.91 -9.43
C ASP A 198 3.39 -13.71 -10.33
N GLY A 199 3.57 -13.11 -11.51
CA GLY A 199 2.58 -13.03 -12.58
C GLY A 199 2.33 -14.34 -13.31
N GLY A 200 3.07 -15.41 -12.98
CA GLY A 200 2.93 -16.74 -13.58
C GLY A 200 3.73 -16.95 -14.86
N LEU A 201 4.52 -15.95 -15.28
CA LEU A 201 5.44 -16.06 -16.41
C LEU A 201 6.80 -16.54 -15.91
N THR A 202 7.20 -17.72 -16.30
CA THR A 202 8.47 -18.32 -15.89
C THR A 202 9.20 -18.91 -17.08
N SER A 203 10.54 -18.92 -17.05
CA SER A 203 11.37 -19.47 -18.12
C SER A 203 11.13 -20.96 -18.38
N GLU A 204 10.65 -21.70 -17.36
CA GLU A 204 10.35 -23.13 -17.48
C GLU A 204 9.05 -23.39 -18.27
N ARG A 205 8.13 -22.42 -18.30
CA ARG A 205 6.82 -22.53 -18.97
C ARG A 205 6.84 -21.89 -20.34
N ASP A 206 7.51 -20.74 -20.46
CA ASP A 206 7.59 -19.93 -21.68
C ASP A 206 8.91 -19.14 -21.64
N ALA A 207 9.98 -19.74 -22.13
CA ALA A 207 11.30 -19.12 -22.10
C ALA A 207 11.36 -17.87 -22.99
N GLU A 208 10.77 -17.91 -24.18
CA GLU A 208 10.78 -16.79 -25.13
C GLU A 208 9.97 -15.59 -24.58
N GLY A 209 8.78 -15.84 -24.07
CA GLY A 209 7.93 -14.81 -23.47
C GLY A 209 8.56 -14.23 -22.21
N PHE A 210 9.20 -15.06 -21.38
CA PHE A 210 9.91 -14.60 -20.18
C PHE A 210 11.09 -13.69 -20.53
N ASP A 211 11.95 -14.10 -21.48
CA ASP A 211 13.12 -13.33 -21.91
C ASP A 211 12.69 -12.00 -22.55
N ALA A 212 11.65 -12.01 -23.38
CA ALA A 212 11.11 -10.79 -23.99
C ALA A 212 10.56 -9.81 -22.94
N ALA A 213 9.80 -10.31 -21.96
CA ALA A 213 9.25 -9.48 -20.89
C ALA A 213 10.35 -8.95 -19.95
N LEU A 214 11.33 -9.77 -19.60
CA LEU A 214 12.47 -9.36 -18.79
C LEU A 214 13.29 -8.30 -19.54
N GLY A 215 13.58 -8.51 -20.83
CA GLY A 215 14.27 -7.52 -21.66
C GLY A 215 13.55 -6.17 -21.67
N ALA A 216 12.23 -6.15 -21.91
CA ALA A 216 11.44 -4.94 -21.90
C ALA A 216 11.47 -4.22 -20.53
N TRP A 217 11.56 -4.96 -19.44
CA TRP A 217 11.68 -4.40 -18.09
C TRP A 217 13.04 -3.75 -17.87
N ILE A 218 14.10 -4.43 -18.26
CA ILE A 218 15.47 -3.90 -18.11
C ILE A 218 15.69 -2.68 -19.00
N ASP A 219 15.24 -2.71 -20.28
CA ASP A 219 15.32 -1.57 -21.19
C ASP A 219 14.63 -0.33 -20.61
N ASP A 220 13.44 -0.49 -20.01
CA ASP A 220 12.71 0.62 -19.38
C ASP A 220 13.49 1.17 -18.16
N PHE A 221 14.04 0.31 -17.34
CA PHE A 221 14.84 0.71 -16.19
C PHE A 221 16.13 1.41 -16.63
N GLU A 222 16.81 0.94 -17.67
CA GLU A 222 18.00 1.57 -18.22
C GLU A 222 17.68 2.99 -18.76
N VAL A 223 16.61 3.14 -19.54
CA VAL A 223 16.16 4.45 -20.05
C VAL A 223 15.89 5.44 -18.92
N ARG A 224 15.34 4.97 -17.79
CA ARG A 224 15.05 5.81 -16.62
C ARG A 224 16.22 5.93 -15.64
N GLY A 225 17.34 5.27 -15.90
CA GLY A 225 18.54 5.29 -15.05
C GLY A 225 18.34 4.59 -13.71
N VAL A 226 17.43 3.60 -13.63
CA VAL A 226 17.15 2.84 -12.41
C VAL A 226 18.25 1.84 -12.16
N GLN A 227 18.91 1.93 -11.03
CA GLN A 227 20.01 1.05 -10.61
C GLN A 227 19.56 0.03 -9.54
N GLY A 228 18.44 0.27 -8.91
CA GLY A 228 17.86 -0.60 -7.90
C GLY A 228 16.45 -0.15 -7.52
N VAL A 229 15.71 -1.04 -6.86
CA VAL A 229 14.40 -0.74 -6.32
C VAL A 229 14.40 -1.03 -4.82
N GLY A 230 14.23 0.01 -4.02
CA GLY A 230 14.10 -0.07 -2.58
C GLY A 230 12.70 -0.49 -2.17
N PHE A 231 12.60 -1.35 -1.15
CA PHE A 231 11.36 -1.76 -0.51
C PHE A 231 11.34 -1.34 0.95
N GLY A 232 10.21 -0.84 1.41
CA GLY A 232 10.16 -0.41 2.78
C GLY A 232 8.81 0.04 3.28
N TYR A 233 8.88 0.88 4.32
CA TYR A 233 7.74 1.41 5.03
C TYR A 233 7.69 2.93 4.88
N LEU A 234 6.48 3.45 4.69
CA LEU A 234 6.20 4.87 4.75
C LEU A 234 5.23 5.11 5.92
N ILE A 235 5.67 5.89 6.87
CA ILE A 235 4.85 6.36 7.98
C ILE A 235 4.72 7.88 7.84
N VAL A 236 3.49 8.37 7.70
CA VAL A 236 3.20 9.80 7.60
C VAL A 236 2.30 10.18 8.77
N HIS A 237 2.70 11.19 9.53
CA HIS A 237 1.99 11.61 10.73
C HIS A 237 1.58 13.07 10.62
N ARG A 238 0.34 13.38 10.98
CA ARG A 238 -0.13 14.76 11.14
C ARG A 238 0.06 15.20 12.57
N PRO A 239 0.91 16.20 12.85
CA PRO A 239 1.09 16.71 14.20
C PRO A 239 -0.24 17.14 14.83
N LEU A 240 -0.43 16.87 16.12
CA LEU A 240 -1.62 17.29 16.85
C LEU A 240 -1.78 18.81 16.88
N ARG A 241 -0.66 19.54 16.87
CA ARG A 241 -0.62 21.00 16.77
C ARG A 241 0.37 21.41 15.70
N PRO A 242 0.11 22.52 14.99
CA PRO A 242 1.07 23.03 13.99
C PRO A 242 2.46 23.25 14.62
N ARG A 243 3.47 22.70 13.96
CA ARG A 243 4.89 22.85 14.27
C ARG A 243 5.70 22.53 13.02
N ASP A 244 6.98 22.79 13.04
CA ASP A 244 7.88 22.38 11.97
C ASP A 244 7.88 20.85 11.86
N PRO A 245 7.64 20.30 10.66
CA PRO A 245 7.64 18.87 10.44
C PRO A 245 9.06 18.31 10.49
N TRP A 246 9.20 17.07 10.93
CA TRP A 246 10.44 16.34 10.81
C TRP A 246 10.33 15.27 9.72
N ARG A 247 11.47 14.92 9.13
CA ARG A 247 11.56 13.87 8.15
C ARG A 247 12.79 13.01 8.44
N LEU A 248 12.57 11.73 8.61
CA LEU A 248 13.62 10.73 8.81
C LEU A 248 13.49 9.69 7.71
N LEU A 249 14.51 9.60 6.86
CA LEU A 249 14.59 8.61 5.79
C LEU A 249 15.86 7.80 6.00
N GLU A 250 15.71 6.54 6.35
CA GLU A 250 16.81 5.69 6.78
C GLU A 250 16.78 4.30 6.14
N GLU A 251 17.95 3.68 6.06
CA GLU A 251 18.14 2.30 5.66
C GLU A 251 18.33 1.44 6.90
N VAL A 252 17.65 0.30 6.94
CA VAL A 252 17.75 -0.66 8.04
C VAL A 252 18.16 -2.01 7.49
N THR A 253 19.37 -2.42 7.76
CA THR A 253 19.95 -3.68 7.25
C THR A 253 19.48 -4.93 8.01
N THR A 254 18.89 -4.77 9.19
CA THR A 254 18.31 -5.85 9.98
C THR A 254 16.81 -5.63 10.12
N SER A 255 16.03 -6.54 9.55
CA SER A 255 14.59 -6.51 9.76
C SER A 255 14.28 -6.74 11.25
N GLY A 256 13.70 -5.75 11.91
CA GLY A 256 13.13 -5.94 13.24
C GLY A 256 12.10 -7.06 13.19
N GLN A 257 12.23 -8.04 14.08
CA GLN A 257 11.23 -9.10 14.21
C GLN A 257 10.17 -8.69 15.23
N GLY A 258 8.90 -8.94 14.92
CA GLY A 258 7.80 -8.73 15.84
C GLY A 258 6.86 -7.58 15.48
N VAL A 259 6.09 -7.14 16.48
CA VAL A 259 5.07 -6.08 16.33
C VAL A 259 5.73 -4.72 16.51
N LEU A 260 5.96 -4.01 15.41
CA LEU A 260 6.63 -2.70 15.40
C LEU A 260 5.67 -1.52 15.60
N GLY A 261 4.35 -1.74 15.51
CA GLY A 261 3.35 -0.68 15.55
C GLY A 261 3.37 0.19 16.81
N HIS A 262 3.87 -0.31 17.95
CA HIS A 262 4.02 0.49 19.16
C HIS A 262 5.20 1.49 19.12
N HIS A 263 6.11 1.36 18.17
CA HIS A 263 7.15 2.34 17.89
C HIS A 263 6.69 3.44 16.94
N VAL A 264 5.58 3.20 16.24
CA VAL A 264 4.96 4.13 15.28
C VAL A 264 3.89 5.01 15.97
N ALA A 265 3.35 4.55 17.09
CA ALA A 265 2.27 5.19 17.84
C ALA A 265 2.66 6.47 18.56
#